data_06e0685c3def442c945ddf800cfc7fc1
#
_entry.id   06e0685c3def442c945ddf800cfc7fc1
#
_cell.length_a   1.000
_cell.length_b   1.000
_cell.length_c   1.000
_cell.angle_alpha   90.00
_cell.angle_beta   90.00
_cell.angle_gamma   90.00
#
_symmetry.space_group_name_H-M   'P 1'
#
loop_
_entity.id
_entity.type
_entity.pdbx_description
1 polymer ?
#
loop_
_entity_poly.entity_id
_entity_poly.type
_entity_poly.pdbx_seq_one_letter_code
_entity_poly.pdbx_strand_id
1 'polypeptide(L)'
;MDYSKFFSTELEKLKKEGLYRNFREIDRPIKKFPKADEMQGEEERDVEVWCSNDYLNMSQHPEVINETVKTLLEIGSGSGGTRNISGTSSYHTALEKKLAEVHNKDNALIFASAYTANQSTLWTLGKKIKNLEIFSDELNHASLI
;
A
#
# COMPACT_ATOMS: atom_id res chain seq x y z
N MET A 1 -1.98 -8.77 35.40
CA MET A 1 -0.97 -9.08 34.37
C MET A 1 -0.16 -7.81 34.13
N ASP A 2 1.16 -7.89 34.20
CA ASP A 2 2.04 -6.75 33.88
C ASP A 2 2.29 -6.73 32.37
N TYR A 3 1.52 -5.92 31.66
CA TYR A 3 1.58 -5.81 30.22
C TYR A 3 2.93 -5.25 29.72
N SER A 4 3.55 -4.33 30.47
CA SER A 4 4.84 -3.77 30.08
C SER A 4 5.94 -4.84 30.07
N LYS A 5 5.97 -5.68 31.09
CA LYS A 5 6.89 -6.80 31.17
C LYS A 5 6.63 -7.86 30.09
N PHE A 6 5.34 -8.14 29.82
CA PHE A 6 4.96 -9.08 28.75
C PHE A 6 5.46 -8.59 27.38
N PHE A 7 5.14 -7.36 26.99
CA PHE A 7 5.54 -6.82 25.67
C PHE A 7 7.05 -6.67 25.55
N SER A 8 7.75 -6.26 26.60
CA SER A 8 9.22 -6.18 26.59
C SER A 8 9.85 -7.55 26.33
N THR A 9 9.32 -8.61 26.97
CA THR A 9 9.82 -9.98 26.79
C THR A 9 9.60 -10.47 25.35
N GLU A 10 8.42 -10.21 24.77
CA GLU A 10 8.13 -10.60 23.37
C GLU A 10 9.00 -9.83 22.37
N LEU A 11 9.24 -8.54 22.59
CA LEU A 11 10.14 -7.75 21.75
C LEU A 11 11.59 -8.25 21.82
N GLU A 12 12.08 -8.61 23.01
CA GLU A 12 13.43 -9.20 23.14
C GLU A 12 13.53 -10.55 22.42
N LYS A 13 12.49 -11.37 22.46
CA LYS A 13 12.43 -12.63 21.73
C LYS A 13 12.55 -12.39 20.22
N LEU A 14 11.73 -11.47 19.65
CA LEU A 14 11.80 -11.09 18.24
C LEU A 14 13.20 -10.60 17.85
N LYS A 15 13.87 -9.82 18.71
CA LYS A 15 15.24 -9.36 18.47
C LYS A 15 16.25 -10.51 18.44
N LYS A 16 16.14 -11.45 19.37
CA LYS A 16 17.01 -12.63 19.44
C LYS A 16 16.84 -13.57 18.25
N GLU A 17 15.61 -13.69 17.75
CA GLU A 17 15.27 -14.51 16.58
C GLU A 17 15.59 -13.79 15.25
N GLY A 18 16.07 -12.55 15.26
CA GLY A 18 16.33 -11.76 14.06
C GLY A 18 15.06 -11.33 13.29
N LEU A 19 13.91 -11.43 13.93
CA LEU A 19 12.60 -11.10 13.33
C LEU A 19 12.16 -9.66 13.62
N TYR A 20 12.89 -8.95 14.47
CA TYR A 20 12.60 -7.55 14.76
C TYR A 20 12.92 -6.67 13.55
N ARG A 21 11.92 -5.98 13.03
CA ARG A 21 12.06 -5.12 11.85
C ARG A 21 12.36 -3.68 12.26
N ASN A 22 13.47 -3.16 11.75
CA ASN A 22 13.78 -1.74 11.83
C ASN A 22 13.30 -1.06 10.54
N PHE A 23 12.55 0.03 10.69
CA PHE A 23 12.16 0.86 9.56
C PHE A 23 13.30 1.81 9.21
N ARG A 24 13.71 1.77 7.94
CA ARG A 24 14.71 2.69 7.42
C ARG A 24 14.00 3.96 6.94
N GLU A 25 14.52 5.11 7.29
CA GLU A 25 14.02 6.40 6.84
C GLU A 25 14.71 6.74 5.51
N ILE A 26 13.94 6.74 4.43
CA ILE A 26 14.46 6.92 3.07
C ILE A 26 13.64 7.99 2.35
N ASP A 27 14.28 9.10 2.04
CA ASP A 27 13.74 10.15 1.20
C ASP A 27 14.10 9.91 -0.27
N ARG A 28 13.14 10.11 -1.15
CA ARG A 28 13.29 9.91 -2.60
C ARG A 28 13.13 11.25 -3.34
N PRO A 29 14.14 12.11 -3.37
CA PRO A 29 14.04 13.41 -4.04
C PRO A 29 13.76 13.27 -5.54
N ILE A 30 12.94 14.18 -6.07
CA ILE A 30 12.64 14.24 -7.50
C ILE A 30 13.96 14.35 -8.30
N LYS A 31 14.07 13.59 -9.40
CA LYS A 31 15.22 13.50 -10.30
C LYS A 31 16.45 12.79 -9.74
N LYS A 32 16.41 12.23 -8.52
CA LYS A 32 17.52 11.47 -7.95
C LYS A 32 17.43 9.96 -8.25
N PHE A 33 16.27 9.48 -8.70
CA PHE A 33 16.03 8.06 -9.01
C PHE A 33 17.13 7.45 -9.92
N PRO A 34 17.66 6.24 -9.64
CA PRO A 34 17.25 5.30 -8.58
C PRO A 34 17.86 5.56 -7.19
N LYS A 35 18.64 6.64 -7.04
CA LYS A 35 19.21 7.03 -5.75
C LYS A 35 18.17 7.65 -4.84
N ALA A 36 18.44 7.52 -3.55
CA ALA A 36 17.64 8.08 -2.46
C ALA A 36 18.56 8.45 -1.30
N ASP A 37 18.05 9.22 -0.37
CA ASP A 37 18.75 9.63 0.84
C ASP A 37 18.24 8.81 2.01
N GLU A 38 19.13 8.06 2.66
CA GLU A 38 18.83 7.34 3.90
C GLU A 38 19.33 8.14 5.10
N MET A 39 18.40 8.43 6.01
CA MET A 39 18.72 9.07 7.28
C MET A 39 19.07 8.03 8.34
N GLN A 40 20.22 8.17 8.98
CA GLN A 40 20.64 7.38 10.14
C GLN A 40 20.92 8.31 11.32
N GLY A 41 19.87 8.69 12.04
CA GLY A 41 19.93 9.76 13.02
C GLY A 41 20.13 11.11 12.33
N GLU A 42 21.25 11.78 12.58
CA GLU A 42 21.59 13.07 11.94
C GLU A 42 22.47 12.91 10.67
N GLU A 43 22.88 11.69 10.35
CA GLU A 43 23.71 11.41 9.19
C GLU A 43 22.83 11.05 7.97
N GLU A 44 23.11 11.68 6.83
CA GLU A 44 22.52 11.38 5.54
C GLU A 44 23.52 10.63 4.67
N ARG A 45 23.07 9.58 3.99
CA ARG A 45 23.88 8.87 2.99
C ARG A 45 23.11 8.52 1.73
N ASP A 46 23.79 8.54 0.62
CA ASP A 46 23.26 8.07 -0.66
C ASP A 46 23.05 6.55 -0.64
N VAL A 47 21.89 6.11 -1.06
CA VAL A 47 21.56 4.70 -1.27
C VAL A 47 20.91 4.51 -2.64
N GLU A 48 20.99 3.30 -3.19
CA GLU A 48 20.22 2.92 -4.38
C GLU A 48 19.04 2.03 -3.98
N VAL A 49 17.84 2.39 -4.44
CA VAL A 49 16.60 1.68 -4.10
C VAL A 49 16.28 0.66 -5.18
N TRP A 50 16.51 -0.63 -4.87
CA TRP A 50 16.21 -1.77 -5.75
C TRP A 50 14.85 -2.43 -5.45
N CYS A 51 14.21 -2.09 -4.33
CA CYS A 51 12.98 -2.73 -3.83
C CYS A 51 11.80 -1.75 -3.79
N SER A 52 11.59 -0.98 -4.85
CA SER A 52 10.46 -0.06 -4.97
C SER A 52 9.28 -0.71 -5.68
N ASN A 53 8.04 -0.39 -5.26
CA ASN A 53 6.82 -0.72 -6.01
C ASN A 53 6.53 0.29 -7.12
N ASP A 54 7.25 1.40 -7.17
CA ASP A 54 7.15 2.43 -8.21
C ASP A 54 8.05 2.07 -9.41
N TYR A 55 7.76 0.95 -10.06
CA TYR A 55 8.59 0.37 -11.13
C TYR A 55 8.86 1.30 -12.30
N LEU A 56 7.92 2.19 -12.62
CA LEU A 56 8.00 3.12 -13.74
C LEU A 56 8.35 4.54 -13.30
N ASN A 57 8.63 4.74 -12.01
CA ASN A 57 8.88 6.06 -11.41
C ASN A 57 7.76 7.08 -11.66
N MET A 58 6.51 6.60 -11.74
CA MET A 58 5.35 7.46 -12.00
C MET A 58 5.04 8.41 -10.84
N SER A 59 5.44 8.07 -9.61
CA SER A 59 5.29 8.98 -8.46
C SER A 59 6.05 10.30 -8.63
N GLN A 60 7.06 10.33 -9.50
CA GLN A 60 7.89 11.51 -9.77
C GLN A 60 7.66 12.08 -11.19
N HIS A 61 6.73 11.53 -11.96
CA HIS A 61 6.44 12.01 -13.29
C HIS A 61 5.78 13.39 -13.24
N PRO A 62 6.28 14.41 -13.99
CA PRO A 62 5.79 15.78 -13.89
C PRO A 62 4.28 15.93 -14.14
N GLU A 63 3.72 15.22 -15.11
CA GLU A 63 2.28 15.27 -15.39
C GLU A 63 1.45 14.69 -14.25
N VAL A 64 1.91 13.60 -13.62
CA VAL A 64 1.25 13.00 -12.46
C VAL A 64 1.26 13.95 -11.27
N ILE A 65 2.43 14.58 -11.01
CA ILE A 65 2.56 15.55 -9.92
C ILE A 65 1.65 16.75 -10.17
N ASN A 66 1.68 17.32 -11.38
CA ASN A 66 0.88 18.49 -11.74
C ASN A 66 -0.63 18.21 -11.59
N GLU A 67 -1.12 17.06 -12.06
CA GLU A 67 -2.53 16.71 -11.93
C GLU A 67 -2.90 16.44 -10.47
N THR A 68 -1.99 15.86 -9.69
CA THR A 68 -2.18 15.67 -8.23
C THR A 68 -2.33 17.01 -7.51
N VAL A 69 -1.45 17.97 -7.80
CA VAL A 69 -1.49 19.32 -7.21
C VAL A 69 -2.79 20.04 -7.59
N LYS A 70 -3.17 19.99 -8.87
CA LYS A 70 -4.42 20.58 -9.35
C LYS A 70 -5.64 20.00 -8.63
N THR A 71 -5.72 18.67 -8.56
CA THR A 71 -6.82 17.97 -7.87
C THR A 71 -6.85 18.31 -6.38
N LEU A 72 -5.68 18.37 -5.74
CA LEU A 72 -5.56 18.74 -4.33
C LEU A 72 -6.11 20.14 -4.04
N LEU A 73 -5.82 21.10 -4.92
CA LEU A 73 -6.32 22.48 -4.80
C LEU A 73 -7.83 22.59 -5.10
N GLU A 74 -8.37 21.69 -5.91
CA GLU A 74 -9.78 21.68 -6.30
C GLU A 74 -10.69 21.04 -5.24
N ILE A 75 -10.30 19.88 -4.71
CA ILE A 75 -11.18 19.08 -3.82
C ILE A 75 -10.57 18.74 -2.45
N GLY A 76 -9.35 19.16 -2.16
CA GLY A 76 -8.64 18.85 -0.90
C GLY A 76 -7.98 17.46 -0.91
N SER A 77 -7.40 17.08 0.23
CA SER A 77 -6.53 15.90 0.35
C SER A 77 -7.22 14.63 0.83
N GLY A 78 -8.52 14.68 1.13
CA GLY A 78 -9.21 13.54 1.75
C GLY A 78 -10.59 13.30 1.19
N SER A 79 -11.05 12.05 1.29
CA SER A 79 -12.37 11.65 0.83
C SER A 79 -13.53 12.01 1.78
N GLY A 80 -13.22 12.45 3.00
CA GLY A 80 -14.21 12.91 3.98
C GLY A 80 -15.08 11.82 4.61
N GLY A 81 -14.95 10.57 4.19
CA GLY A 81 -15.77 9.48 4.72
C GLY A 81 -15.48 8.12 4.08
N THR A 82 -16.23 7.12 4.51
CA THR A 82 -16.16 5.80 3.87
C THR A 82 -16.86 5.82 2.51
N ARG A 83 -16.42 4.96 1.60
CA ARG A 83 -16.90 4.93 0.21
C ARG A 83 -18.41 4.70 0.05
N ASN A 84 -19.00 3.90 0.90
CA ASN A 84 -20.42 3.55 0.84
C ASN A 84 -21.35 4.57 1.51
N ILE A 85 -20.82 5.64 2.11
CA ILE A 85 -21.61 6.71 2.73
C ILE A 85 -21.38 8.03 1.96
N SER A 86 -20.20 8.64 2.11
CA SER A 86 -19.91 9.97 1.55
C SER A 86 -18.50 10.09 0.93
N GLY A 87 -17.68 9.04 1.00
CA GLY A 87 -16.28 9.06 0.59
C GLY A 87 -16.01 8.67 -0.85
N THR A 88 -17.02 8.40 -1.68
CA THR A 88 -16.83 8.14 -3.11
C THR A 88 -16.93 9.45 -3.89
N SER A 89 -15.80 9.86 -4.46
CA SER A 89 -15.73 11.02 -5.36
C SER A 89 -15.82 10.61 -6.83
N SER A 90 -15.97 11.58 -7.73
CA SER A 90 -15.88 11.38 -9.18
C SER A 90 -14.54 10.79 -9.62
N TYR A 91 -13.45 11.10 -8.93
CA TYR A 91 -12.13 10.55 -9.20
C TYR A 91 -12.06 9.04 -8.94
N HIS A 92 -12.69 8.54 -7.87
CA HIS A 92 -12.78 7.10 -7.62
C HIS A 92 -13.51 6.39 -8.77
N THR A 93 -14.66 6.91 -9.15
CA THR A 93 -15.49 6.32 -10.23
C THR A 93 -14.76 6.36 -11.58
N ALA A 94 -14.11 7.48 -11.90
CA ALA A 94 -13.36 7.63 -13.14
C ALA A 94 -12.17 6.66 -13.20
N LEU A 95 -11.43 6.48 -12.08
CA LEU A 95 -10.32 5.55 -12.02
C LEU A 95 -10.79 4.09 -12.13
N GLU A 96 -11.86 3.70 -11.44
CA GLU A 96 -12.45 2.37 -11.55
C GLU A 96 -12.87 2.04 -12.98
N LYS A 97 -13.54 2.98 -13.65
CA LYS A 97 -13.89 2.83 -15.05
C LYS A 97 -12.67 2.65 -15.94
N LYS A 98 -11.65 3.48 -15.74
CA LYS A 98 -10.40 3.40 -16.52
C LYS A 98 -9.65 2.08 -16.30
N LEU A 99 -9.58 1.61 -15.08
CA LEU A 99 -8.98 0.31 -14.76
C LEU A 99 -9.75 -0.85 -15.40
N ALA A 100 -11.08 -0.82 -15.37
CA ALA A 100 -11.91 -1.82 -16.04
C ALA A 100 -11.64 -1.85 -17.54
N GLU A 101 -11.57 -0.69 -18.20
CA GLU A 101 -11.22 -0.56 -19.62
C GLU A 101 -9.84 -1.15 -19.92
N VAL A 102 -8.80 -0.74 -19.18
CA VAL A 102 -7.41 -1.19 -19.40
C VAL A 102 -7.28 -2.71 -19.24
N HIS A 103 -7.99 -3.30 -18.28
CA HIS A 103 -7.95 -4.73 -18.02
C HIS A 103 -9.00 -5.54 -18.81
N ASN A 104 -9.78 -4.90 -19.67
CA ASN A 104 -10.87 -5.51 -20.42
C ASN A 104 -11.82 -6.31 -19.52
N LYS A 105 -12.30 -5.65 -18.46
CA LYS A 105 -13.25 -6.20 -17.49
C LYS A 105 -14.49 -5.32 -17.41
N ASP A 106 -15.60 -5.90 -16.98
CA ASP A 106 -16.87 -5.19 -16.84
C ASP A 106 -16.82 -4.09 -15.80
N ASN A 107 -16.12 -4.35 -14.69
CA ASN A 107 -16.01 -3.43 -13.56
C ASN A 107 -14.67 -3.57 -12.85
N ALA A 108 -14.31 -2.54 -12.10
CA ALA A 108 -13.19 -2.53 -11.16
C ALA A 108 -13.62 -1.91 -9.84
N LEU A 109 -12.95 -2.25 -8.76
CA LEU A 109 -13.17 -1.69 -7.43
C LEU A 109 -11.83 -1.35 -6.78
N ILE A 110 -11.69 -0.11 -6.31
CA ILE A 110 -10.47 0.37 -5.65
C ILE A 110 -10.58 0.15 -4.15
N PHE A 111 -9.48 -0.27 -3.55
CA PHE A 111 -9.29 -0.43 -2.11
C PHE A 111 -8.17 0.48 -1.61
N ALA A 112 -8.12 0.72 -0.30
CA ALA A 112 -7.06 1.51 0.33
C ALA A 112 -5.67 0.85 0.21
N SER A 113 -5.62 -0.47 0.04
CA SER A 113 -4.39 -1.22 -0.21
C SER A 113 -4.69 -2.54 -0.93
N ALA A 114 -3.68 -3.09 -1.61
CA ALA A 114 -3.75 -4.43 -2.20
C ALA A 114 -3.98 -5.52 -1.13
N TYR A 115 -3.43 -5.33 0.06
CA TYR A 115 -3.66 -6.23 1.19
C TYR A 115 -5.15 -6.33 1.53
N THR A 116 -5.81 -5.19 1.70
CA THR A 116 -7.26 -5.14 1.97
C THR A 116 -8.08 -5.69 0.81
N ALA A 117 -7.67 -5.43 -0.44
CA ALA A 117 -8.34 -5.96 -1.63
C ALA A 117 -8.32 -7.49 -1.63
N ASN A 118 -7.16 -8.10 -1.40
CA ASN A 118 -7.00 -9.55 -1.35
C ASN A 118 -7.84 -10.17 -0.23
N GLN A 119 -7.71 -9.68 1.00
CA GLN A 119 -8.48 -10.20 2.14
C GLN A 119 -9.99 -10.08 1.93
N SER A 120 -10.45 -8.90 1.51
CA SER A 120 -11.89 -8.66 1.31
C SER A 120 -12.46 -9.54 0.20
N THR A 121 -11.70 -9.76 -0.87
CA THR A 121 -12.12 -10.61 -1.99
C THR A 121 -12.23 -12.07 -1.55
N LEU A 122 -11.15 -12.62 -0.97
CA LEU A 122 -11.14 -14.02 -0.52
C LEU A 122 -12.20 -14.28 0.55
N TRP A 123 -12.32 -13.39 1.52
CA TRP A 123 -13.35 -13.51 2.57
C TRP A 123 -14.76 -13.48 1.98
N THR A 124 -15.02 -12.57 1.03
CA THR A 124 -16.36 -12.44 0.43
C THR A 124 -16.70 -13.69 -0.41
N LEU A 125 -15.77 -14.15 -1.23
CA LEU A 125 -15.96 -15.36 -2.04
C LEU A 125 -16.18 -16.59 -1.16
N GLY A 126 -15.33 -16.79 -0.15
CA GLY A 126 -15.44 -17.91 0.79
C GLY A 126 -16.75 -17.93 1.57
N LYS A 127 -17.29 -16.74 1.90
CA LYS A 127 -18.57 -16.62 2.58
C LYS A 127 -19.78 -16.83 1.66
N LYS A 128 -19.69 -16.47 0.39
CA LYS A 128 -20.85 -16.44 -0.52
C LYS A 128 -20.97 -17.68 -1.39
N ILE A 129 -19.87 -18.30 -1.74
CA ILE A 129 -19.86 -19.49 -2.61
C ILE A 129 -19.84 -20.74 -1.74
N LYS A 130 -20.92 -21.54 -1.80
CA LYS A 130 -20.98 -22.80 -1.07
C LYS A 130 -19.96 -23.80 -1.63
N ASN A 131 -19.29 -24.51 -0.73
CA ASN A 131 -18.28 -25.53 -1.07
C ASN A 131 -17.13 -24.97 -1.95
N LEU A 132 -16.79 -23.70 -1.77
CA LEU A 132 -15.60 -23.11 -2.40
C LEU A 132 -14.35 -23.76 -1.84
N GLU A 133 -13.51 -24.29 -2.71
CA GLU A 133 -12.17 -24.73 -2.39
C GLU A 133 -11.18 -23.67 -2.92
N ILE A 134 -10.22 -23.31 -2.09
CA ILE A 134 -9.18 -22.33 -2.44
C ILE A 134 -7.83 -23.04 -2.41
N PHE A 135 -7.18 -23.12 -3.57
CA PHE A 135 -5.82 -23.64 -3.68
C PHE A 135 -4.84 -22.46 -3.59
N SER A 136 -3.92 -22.54 -2.66
CA SER A 136 -2.94 -21.47 -2.38
C SER A 136 -1.53 -22.04 -2.42
N ASP A 137 -0.61 -21.31 -3.03
CA ASP A 137 0.82 -21.63 -2.94
C ASP A 137 1.35 -21.37 -1.54
N GLU A 138 2.29 -22.19 -1.06
CA GLU A 138 2.90 -22.07 0.27
C GLU A 138 3.62 -20.72 0.47
N LEU A 139 4.18 -20.15 -0.59
CA LEU A 139 4.93 -18.91 -0.58
C LEU A 139 4.13 -17.70 -1.05
N ASN A 140 2.80 -17.80 -1.04
CA ASN A 140 1.95 -16.67 -1.37
C ASN A 140 2.20 -15.44 -0.49
N HIS A 141 1.81 -14.29 -1.02
CA HIS A 141 1.86 -13.03 -0.27
C HIS A 141 1.03 -13.14 1.02
N ALA A 142 1.53 -12.54 2.12
CA ALA A 142 0.90 -12.58 3.45
C ALA A 142 -0.59 -12.17 3.50
N SER A 143 -1.09 -11.44 2.50
CA SER A 143 -2.51 -11.08 2.39
C SER A 143 -3.40 -12.21 1.84
N LEU A 144 -2.80 -13.31 1.39
CA LEU A 144 -3.50 -14.47 0.81
C LEU A 144 -3.40 -15.72 1.70
N ILE A 145 -2.70 -15.63 2.84
CA ILE A 145 -2.48 -16.69 3.81
C ILE A 145 -3.50 -16.58 4.95
#